data_e4483c64d404b25ea77540c9b1a4d55f
#
_entry.id   e4483c64d404b25ea77540c9b1a4d55f
#
_cell.length_a   1.000
_cell.length_b   1.000
_cell.length_c   1.000
_cell.angle_alpha   90.00
_cell.angle_beta   90.00
_cell.angle_gamma   90.00
#
_symmetry.space_group_name_H-M   'P 1'
#
loop_
_entity.id
_entity.type
_entity.pdbx_description
1 polymer ?
#
loop_
_entity_poly.entity_id
_entity_poly.type
_entity_poly.pdbx_seq_one_letter_code
_entity_poly.pdbx_strand_id
1 'polypeptide(L)'
;CSSDLTQEVLDQTVNELRDRVEMPHLKVNVGFTDPNWPDYGYELSPLLYEIRRERAVELVGEGFRWDDIVRWKAGKLLEAPKSMLGMKVSDKLKEQYDSFSRELTQDNLLIVYPDRTTRKWDDKLYLHPLPIDETTMNPNLLPNNPGWE
;
A
#
# COMPACT_ATOMS: atom_id res chain seq x y z
N CYS A 1 12.11 -15.46 -5.31
CA CYS A 1 12.76 -15.86 -4.03
C CYS A 1 13.76 -14.79 -3.60
N SER A 2 14.00 -14.64 -2.28
CA SER A 2 15.01 -13.67 -1.78
C SER A 2 16.44 -14.02 -2.21
N SER A 3 16.69 -15.27 -2.62
CA SER A 3 17.96 -15.75 -3.16
C SER A 3 18.33 -15.12 -4.52
N ASP A 4 17.38 -14.57 -5.24
CA ASP A 4 17.57 -14.06 -6.60
C ASP A 4 17.82 -12.53 -6.60
N LEU A 5 17.72 -11.88 -5.44
CA LEU A 5 17.97 -10.45 -5.26
C LEU A 5 19.44 -10.21 -4.94
N THR A 6 20.27 -10.17 -5.98
CA THR A 6 21.69 -9.79 -5.87
C THR A 6 21.89 -8.28 -5.96
N GLN A 7 23.05 -7.79 -5.56
CA GLN A 7 23.37 -6.35 -5.72
C GLN A 7 23.34 -5.94 -7.20
N GLU A 8 23.81 -6.80 -8.09
CA GLU A 8 23.78 -6.54 -9.53
C GLU A 8 22.36 -6.33 -10.04
N VAL A 9 21.39 -7.14 -9.59
CA VAL A 9 19.96 -6.95 -9.94
C VAL A 9 19.43 -5.63 -9.40
N LEU A 10 19.80 -5.25 -8.17
CA LEU A 10 19.41 -3.96 -7.62
C LEU A 10 20.00 -2.80 -8.43
N ASP A 11 21.27 -2.92 -8.84
CA ASP A 11 21.96 -1.88 -9.58
C ASP A 11 21.35 -1.68 -10.98
N GLN A 12 20.91 -2.76 -11.63
CA GLN A 12 20.24 -2.73 -12.93
C GLN A 12 18.74 -2.37 -12.88
N THR A 13 18.18 -2.15 -11.71
CA THR A 13 16.74 -1.89 -11.53
C THR A 13 16.48 -0.71 -10.60
N VAL A 14 16.36 -0.96 -9.31
CA VAL A 14 16.02 0.05 -8.30
C VAL A 14 17.04 1.18 -8.25
N ASN A 15 18.33 0.86 -8.38
CA ASN A 15 19.38 1.86 -8.28
C ASN A 15 19.45 2.78 -9.53
N GLU A 16 19.05 2.31 -10.70
CA GLU A 16 18.88 3.19 -11.86
C GLU A 16 17.78 4.24 -11.64
N LEU A 17 16.68 3.86 -10.96
CA LEU A 17 15.63 4.84 -10.60
C LEU A 17 16.15 5.85 -9.58
N ARG A 18 16.95 5.40 -8.61
CA ARG A 18 17.56 6.26 -7.58
C ARG A 18 18.60 7.21 -8.14
N ASP A 19 19.41 6.76 -9.10
CA ASP A 19 20.39 7.59 -9.79
C ASP A 19 19.73 8.77 -10.51
N ARG A 20 18.57 8.55 -11.11
CA ARG A 20 17.79 9.60 -11.79
C ARG A 20 17.46 10.79 -10.87
N VAL A 21 17.31 10.54 -9.58
CA VAL A 21 16.93 11.51 -8.56
C VAL A 21 18.03 11.74 -7.51
N GLU A 22 19.25 11.34 -7.80
CA GLU A 22 20.44 11.52 -6.96
C GLU A 22 20.30 10.93 -5.55
N MET A 23 19.56 9.81 -5.42
CA MET A 23 19.40 9.11 -4.15
C MET A 23 20.50 8.06 -3.95
N PRO A 24 20.95 7.83 -2.71
CA PRO A 24 21.90 6.76 -2.41
C PRO A 24 21.41 5.39 -2.86
N HIS A 25 22.30 4.57 -3.39
CA HIS A 25 21.98 3.20 -3.81
C HIS A 25 21.42 2.34 -2.69
N LEU A 26 20.40 1.56 -3.01
CA LEU A 26 19.90 0.49 -2.16
C LEU A 26 20.88 -0.67 -2.19
N LYS A 27 21.24 -1.19 -1.02
CA LYS A 27 22.13 -2.35 -0.85
C LYS A 27 21.33 -3.55 -0.40
N VAL A 28 21.76 -4.74 -0.79
CA VAL A 28 21.15 -6.01 -0.34
C VAL A 28 21.10 -6.08 1.19
N ASN A 29 22.18 -5.68 1.86
CA ASN A 29 22.16 -5.44 3.29
C ASN A 29 21.75 -3.97 3.54
N VAL A 30 20.50 -3.76 3.88
CA VAL A 30 19.91 -2.43 4.11
C VAL A 30 20.57 -1.72 5.31
N GLY A 31 20.99 -2.47 6.33
CA GLY A 31 21.74 -1.95 7.48
C GLY A 31 20.94 -1.11 8.48
N PHE A 32 19.63 -0.98 8.30
CA PHE A 32 18.74 -0.27 9.23
C PHE A 32 17.35 -0.92 9.30
N THR A 33 16.60 -0.53 10.33
CA THR A 33 15.17 -0.82 10.48
C THR A 33 14.43 0.50 10.60
N ASP A 34 13.45 0.75 9.73
CA ASP A 34 12.62 1.94 9.79
C ASP A 34 11.38 1.65 10.64
N PRO A 35 11.18 2.36 11.78
CA PRO A 35 9.99 2.18 12.62
C PRO A 35 8.68 2.55 11.92
N ASN A 36 8.75 3.22 10.76
CA ASN A 36 7.59 3.60 9.96
C ASN A 36 7.27 2.60 8.85
N TRP A 37 7.99 1.49 8.74
CA TRP A 37 7.60 0.45 7.80
C TRP A 37 6.16 0.00 8.05
N PRO A 38 5.35 -0.11 7.00
CA PRO A 38 3.95 -0.49 7.14
C PRO A 38 3.81 -1.95 7.58
N ASP A 39 2.82 -2.22 8.45
CA ASP A 39 2.48 -3.58 8.87
C ASP A 39 1.69 -4.28 7.75
N TYR A 40 2.31 -5.24 7.11
CA TYR A 40 1.68 -6.09 6.08
C TYR A 40 0.85 -7.24 6.68
N GLY A 41 0.94 -7.47 8.00
CA GLY A 41 0.35 -8.63 8.66
C GLY A 41 1.24 -9.88 8.66
N TYR A 42 2.43 -9.78 8.10
CA TYR A 42 3.46 -10.81 8.06
C TYR A 42 4.85 -10.19 7.97
N GLU A 43 5.86 -10.95 8.36
CA GLU A 43 7.24 -10.46 8.36
C GLU A 43 7.81 -10.36 6.94
N LEU A 44 8.53 -9.27 6.71
CA LEU A 44 9.30 -9.01 5.50
C LEU A 44 10.75 -8.73 5.84
N SER A 45 11.65 -9.09 4.94
CA SER A 45 13.04 -8.65 5.07
C SER A 45 13.14 -7.12 4.87
N PRO A 46 14.09 -6.44 5.52
CA PRO A 46 14.36 -5.02 5.31
C PRO A 46 14.48 -4.62 3.84
N LEU A 47 15.18 -5.44 3.06
CA LEU A 47 15.32 -5.24 1.63
C LEU A 47 13.98 -5.24 0.88
N LEU A 48 13.09 -6.17 1.22
CA LEU A 48 11.79 -6.27 0.55
C LEU A 48 10.85 -5.11 0.94
N TYR A 49 10.96 -4.60 2.18
CA TYR A 49 10.28 -3.37 2.57
C TYR A 49 10.70 -2.19 1.68
N GLU A 50 12.01 -2.01 1.50
CA GLU A 50 12.54 -0.91 0.70
C GLU A 50 12.16 -1.03 -0.78
N ILE A 51 12.25 -2.22 -1.38
CA ILE A 51 11.83 -2.46 -2.76
C ILE A 51 10.34 -2.16 -2.95
N ARG A 52 9.49 -2.59 -2.02
CA ARG A 52 8.06 -2.30 -2.07
C ARG A 52 7.75 -0.82 -1.88
N ARG A 53 8.54 -0.14 -1.04
CA ARG A 53 8.44 1.31 -0.86
C ARG A 53 8.83 2.04 -2.14
N GLU A 54 9.96 1.69 -2.74
CA GLU A 54 10.42 2.26 -4.01
C GLU A 54 9.36 2.12 -5.10
N ARG A 55 8.85 0.90 -5.28
CA ARG A 55 7.77 0.63 -6.23
C ARG A 55 6.52 1.47 -5.95
N ALA A 56 6.13 1.62 -4.69
CA ALA A 56 4.94 2.39 -4.33
C ALA A 56 5.11 3.90 -4.59
N VAL A 57 6.33 4.42 -4.45
CA VAL A 57 6.65 5.84 -4.74
C VAL A 57 6.76 6.07 -6.24
N GLU A 58 7.47 5.20 -6.96
CA GLU A 58 7.69 5.35 -8.40
C GLU A 58 6.40 5.25 -9.21
N LEU A 59 5.51 4.34 -8.84
CA LEU A 59 4.26 4.09 -9.58
C LEU A 59 3.04 4.80 -8.96
N VAL A 60 3.25 5.86 -8.19
CA VAL A 60 2.14 6.61 -7.59
C VAL A 60 1.25 7.23 -8.68
N GLY A 61 -0.06 6.99 -8.58
CA GLY A 61 -1.03 7.52 -9.56
C GLY A 61 -1.18 6.70 -10.85
N GLU A 62 -0.38 5.65 -11.05
CA GLU A 62 -0.43 4.82 -12.27
C GLU A 62 -1.40 3.62 -12.19
N GLY A 63 -2.16 3.49 -11.10
CA GLY A 63 -3.19 2.47 -10.95
C GLY A 63 -2.72 1.10 -10.44
N PHE A 64 -1.41 0.86 -10.31
CA PHE A 64 -0.86 -0.46 -9.93
C PHE A 64 -1.04 -0.82 -8.45
N ARG A 65 -1.42 0.14 -7.60
CA ARG A 65 -1.44 -0.10 -6.15
C ARG A 65 -2.41 -1.19 -5.71
N TRP A 66 -3.56 -1.28 -6.34
CA TRP A 66 -4.55 -2.32 -6.04
C TRP A 66 -4.00 -3.71 -6.33
N ASP A 67 -3.40 -3.90 -7.50
CA ASP A 67 -2.81 -5.18 -7.89
C ASP A 67 -1.68 -5.59 -6.96
N ASP A 68 -0.87 -4.64 -6.51
CA ASP A 68 0.18 -4.88 -5.53
C ASP A 68 -0.40 -5.32 -4.17
N ILE A 69 -1.46 -4.70 -3.70
CA ILE A 69 -2.14 -5.07 -2.45
C ILE A 69 -2.69 -6.49 -2.54
N VAL A 70 -3.34 -6.83 -3.65
CA VAL A 70 -3.93 -8.15 -3.87
C VAL A 70 -2.85 -9.24 -3.98
N ARG A 71 -1.87 -9.08 -4.88
CA ARG A 71 -0.82 -10.09 -5.09
C ARG A 71 0.12 -10.28 -3.90
N TRP A 72 0.31 -9.26 -3.07
CA TRP A 72 1.11 -9.36 -1.86
C TRP A 72 0.30 -9.77 -0.63
N LYS A 73 -1.00 -10.01 -0.75
CA LYS A 73 -1.92 -10.23 0.38
C LYS A 73 -1.75 -9.14 1.45
N ALA A 74 -1.70 -7.90 1.01
CA ALA A 74 -1.37 -6.74 1.83
C ALA A 74 -2.60 -5.90 2.21
N GLY A 75 -3.79 -6.49 2.22
CA GLY A 75 -5.05 -5.82 2.54
C GLY A 75 -5.05 -5.14 3.91
N LYS A 76 -4.29 -5.67 4.86
CA LYS A 76 -4.11 -5.08 6.19
C LYS A 76 -3.58 -3.63 6.14
N LEU A 77 -2.84 -3.25 5.11
CA LEU A 77 -2.38 -1.87 4.91
C LEU A 77 -3.55 -0.88 4.82
N LEU A 78 -4.71 -1.34 4.33
CA LEU A 78 -5.91 -0.51 4.20
C LEU A 78 -6.66 -0.33 5.53
N GLU A 79 -6.34 -1.13 6.55
CA GLU A 79 -6.88 -0.98 7.90
C GLU A 79 -6.12 0.09 8.70
N ALA A 80 -4.88 0.43 8.31
CA ALA A 80 -4.06 1.38 9.04
C ALA A 80 -4.71 2.79 9.04
N PRO A 81 -5.06 3.35 10.20
CA PRO A 81 -5.73 4.65 10.27
C PRO A 81 -4.95 5.78 9.59
N LYS A 82 -3.61 5.71 9.60
CA LYS A 82 -2.74 6.68 8.93
C LYS A 82 -2.91 6.71 7.41
N SER A 83 -3.29 5.59 6.78
CA SER A 83 -3.49 5.51 5.32
C SER A 83 -4.70 6.32 4.83
N MET A 84 -5.56 6.74 5.76
CA MET A 84 -6.79 7.48 5.48
C MET A 84 -6.74 8.94 5.98
N LEU A 85 -5.56 9.40 6.32
CA LEU A 85 -5.31 10.80 6.63
C LEU A 85 -4.92 11.55 5.37
N GLY A 86 -5.34 12.81 5.31
CA GLY A 86 -4.98 13.71 4.23
C GLY A 86 -3.69 14.49 4.50
N MET A 87 -3.53 15.58 3.78
CA MET A 87 -2.35 16.43 3.88
C MET A 87 -2.19 17.06 5.26
N LYS A 88 -0.96 17.45 5.58
CA LYS A 88 -0.68 18.28 6.76
C LYS A 88 -1.10 19.72 6.48
N VAL A 89 -1.96 20.25 7.33
CA VAL A 89 -2.46 21.62 7.23
C VAL A 89 -1.53 22.56 8.01
N SER A 90 -0.90 23.51 7.32
CA SER A 90 -0.07 24.53 7.95
C SER A 90 -0.92 25.57 8.67
N ASP A 91 -0.34 26.27 9.65
CA ASP A 91 -1.05 27.34 10.37
C ASP A 91 -1.46 28.47 9.42
N LYS A 92 -0.62 28.81 8.44
CA LYS A 92 -0.95 29.76 7.38
C LYS A 92 -2.18 29.36 6.58
N LEU A 93 -2.33 28.05 6.31
CA LEU A 93 -3.51 27.54 5.58
C LEU A 93 -4.76 27.60 6.45
N LYS A 94 -4.63 27.36 7.78
CA LYS A 94 -5.76 27.50 8.70
C LYS A 94 -6.25 28.95 8.80
N GLU A 95 -5.34 29.92 8.88
CA GLU A 95 -5.66 31.34 8.91
C GLU A 95 -6.35 31.81 7.61
N GLN A 96 -5.96 31.24 6.47
CA GLN A 96 -6.48 31.59 5.17
C GLN A 96 -7.91 31.04 4.94
N TYR A 97 -8.25 29.94 5.60
CA TYR A 97 -9.55 29.25 5.48
C TYR A 97 -10.23 29.14 6.85
N ASP A 98 -10.76 30.24 7.36
CA ASP A 98 -11.54 30.34 8.61
C ASP A 98 -12.70 29.33 8.70
N SER A 99 -13.11 28.78 7.57
CA SER A 99 -14.19 27.80 7.42
C SER A 99 -13.67 26.36 7.18
N PHE A 100 -12.48 26.01 7.69
CA PHE A 100 -11.99 24.63 7.58
C PHE A 100 -12.91 23.73 8.44
N SER A 101 -14.03 23.32 7.88
CA SER A 101 -15.08 22.52 8.53
C SER A 101 -14.66 21.06 8.79
N ARG A 102 -13.43 20.68 8.43
CA ARG A 102 -12.93 19.32 8.58
C ARG A 102 -12.06 19.18 9.82
N GLU A 103 -12.24 18.06 10.50
CA GLU A 103 -11.43 17.72 11.67
C GLU A 103 -9.98 17.47 11.30
N LEU A 104 -9.08 17.88 12.20
CA LEU A 104 -7.64 17.65 12.11
C LEU A 104 -7.19 16.74 13.25
N THR A 105 -6.14 15.94 13.01
CA THR A 105 -5.43 15.25 14.08
C THR A 105 -4.63 16.25 14.94
N GLN A 106 -4.07 15.77 16.07
CA GLN A 106 -3.16 16.58 16.90
C GLN A 106 -1.93 17.08 16.11
N ASP A 107 -1.49 16.32 15.10
CA ASP A 107 -0.36 16.70 14.23
C ASP A 107 -0.78 17.54 13.02
N ASN A 108 -2.00 18.07 13.03
CA ASN A 108 -2.59 18.86 11.94
C ASN A 108 -2.75 18.10 10.61
N LEU A 109 -2.91 16.79 10.64
CA LEU A 109 -3.26 16.02 9.44
C LEU A 109 -4.77 16.03 9.24
N LEU A 110 -5.21 16.24 8.00
CA LEU A 110 -6.62 16.26 7.64
C LEU A 110 -7.26 14.88 7.84
N ILE A 111 -8.36 14.82 8.57
CA ILE A 111 -9.17 13.61 8.71
C ILE A 111 -10.13 13.53 7.52
N VAL A 112 -9.80 12.67 6.55
CA VAL A 112 -10.62 12.49 5.33
C VAL A 112 -11.82 11.60 5.64
N TYR A 113 -11.62 10.54 6.42
CA TYR A 113 -12.65 9.58 6.80
C TYR A 113 -12.78 9.50 8.32
N PRO A 114 -13.90 9.96 8.92
CA PRO A 114 -14.13 9.85 10.36
C PRO A 114 -14.04 8.41 10.88
N ASP A 115 -14.60 7.46 10.12
CA ASP A 115 -14.69 6.04 10.50
C ASP A 115 -13.43 5.22 10.16
N ARG A 116 -12.29 5.89 9.96
CA ARG A 116 -11.02 5.25 9.57
C ARG A 116 -10.54 4.13 10.50
N THR A 117 -10.98 4.13 11.76
CA THR A 117 -10.61 3.12 12.76
C THR A 117 -11.45 1.84 12.69
N THR A 118 -12.58 1.88 12.02
CA THR A 118 -13.53 0.76 11.90
C THR A 118 -13.33 -0.05 10.63
N ARG A 119 -12.52 0.45 9.70
CA ARG A 119 -12.27 -0.21 8.41
C ARG A 119 -11.56 -1.54 8.64
N LYS A 120 -12.13 -2.60 8.04
CA LYS A 120 -11.58 -3.94 8.04
C LYS A 120 -11.40 -4.43 6.61
N TRP A 121 -10.32 -5.15 6.39
CA TRP A 121 -10.11 -5.90 5.16
C TRP A 121 -10.86 -7.23 5.23
N ASP A 122 -11.49 -7.63 4.15
CA ASP A 122 -12.09 -8.94 4.00
C ASP A 122 -11.26 -9.74 2.98
N ASP A 123 -10.77 -10.90 3.40
CA ASP A 123 -9.86 -11.73 2.59
C ASP A 123 -10.50 -12.23 1.28
N LYS A 124 -11.83 -12.26 1.20
CA LYS A 124 -12.50 -12.55 -0.08
C LYS A 124 -12.14 -11.59 -1.20
N LEU A 125 -11.73 -10.35 -0.85
CA LEU A 125 -11.34 -9.31 -1.82
C LEU A 125 -10.02 -9.61 -2.54
N TYR A 126 -9.26 -10.63 -2.13
CA TYR A 126 -8.09 -11.09 -2.90
C TYR A 126 -8.46 -11.86 -4.17
N LEU A 127 -9.70 -12.34 -4.27
CA LEU A 127 -10.22 -13.04 -5.45
C LEU A 127 -11.53 -12.41 -5.88
N HIS A 128 -11.69 -12.17 -7.17
CA HIS A 128 -12.97 -11.74 -7.70
C HIS A 128 -13.99 -12.88 -7.67
N PRO A 129 -15.29 -12.59 -7.46
CA PRO A 129 -16.33 -13.59 -7.62
C PRO A 129 -16.43 -14.04 -9.08
N LEU A 130 -16.81 -15.30 -9.28
CA LEU A 130 -17.26 -15.75 -10.58
C LEU A 130 -18.61 -15.07 -10.90
N PRO A 131 -18.81 -14.51 -12.11
CA PRO A 131 -20.08 -13.90 -12.49
C PRO A 131 -21.25 -14.85 -12.36
N ILE A 132 -22.39 -14.35 -11.87
CA ILE A 132 -23.61 -15.17 -11.67
C ILE A 132 -24.08 -15.80 -12.98
N ASP A 133 -24.00 -15.07 -14.09
CA ASP A 133 -24.42 -15.59 -15.39
C ASP A 133 -23.59 -16.80 -15.80
N GLU A 134 -22.27 -16.76 -15.58
CA GLU A 134 -21.36 -17.87 -15.89
C GLU A 134 -21.64 -19.08 -15.01
N THR A 135 -21.87 -18.91 -13.73
CA THR A 135 -22.17 -20.00 -12.80
C THR A 135 -23.56 -20.61 -13.04
N THR A 136 -24.50 -19.80 -13.55
CA THR A 136 -25.84 -20.26 -13.95
C THR A 136 -25.79 -21.10 -15.24
N MET A 137 -24.99 -20.68 -16.22
CA MET A 137 -24.82 -21.39 -17.47
C MET A 137 -23.99 -22.68 -17.33
N ASN A 138 -23.01 -22.65 -16.43
CA ASN A 138 -22.15 -23.80 -16.15
C ASN A 138 -22.03 -24.08 -14.64
N PRO A 139 -22.92 -24.92 -14.07
CA PRO A 139 -22.89 -25.26 -12.65
C PRO A 139 -21.59 -25.94 -12.17
N ASN A 140 -20.75 -26.44 -13.08
CA ASN A 140 -19.46 -27.02 -12.72
C ASN A 140 -18.43 -25.96 -12.24
N LEU A 141 -18.73 -24.68 -12.41
CA LEU A 141 -17.94 -23.58 -11.87
C LEU A 141 -18.18 -23.34 -10.37
N LEU A 142 -19.18 -23.97 -9.79
CA LEU A 142 -19.45 -23.90 -8.35
C LEU A 142 -18.57 -24.89 -7.55
N PRO A 143 -18.22 -24.57 -6.30
CA PRO A 143 -18.54 -23.33 -5.58
C PRO A 143 -17.78 -22.13 -6.10
N ASN A 144 -18.32 -20.92 -5.84
CA ASN A 144 -17.65 -19.65 -6.13
C ASN A 144 -16.33 -19.53 -5.31
N ASN A 145 -15.55 -18.51 -5.58
CA ASN A 145 -14.36 -18.20 -4.78
C ASN A 145 -14.73 -18.00 -3.29
N PRO A 146 -13.85 -18.40 -2.36
CA PRO A 146 -14.15 -18.35 -0.94
C PRO A 146 -14.67 -16.99 -0.47
N GLY A 147 -15.77 -16.97 0.27
CA GLY A 147 -16.42 -15.77 0.77
C GLY A 147 -17.38 -15.08 -0.21
N TRP A 148 -17.60 -15.65 -1.40
CA TRP A 148 -18.55 -15.16 -2.41
C TRP A 148 -19.72 -16.15 -2.65
N GLU A 149 -20.05 -16.89 -1.64
CA GLU A 149 -21.13 -17.91 -1.66
C GLU A 149 -22.52 -17.25 -1.80
#